data_a6f543735de00426406e1f2e7aecd44f
#
_entry.id   a6f543735de00426406e1f2e7aecd44f
#
_cell.length_a   1.000
_cell.length_b   1.000
_cell.length_c   1.000
_cell.angle_alpha   90.00
_cell.angle_beta   90.00
_cell.angle_gamma   90.00
#
_symmetry.space_group_name_H-M   'P 1'
#
loop_
_entity.id
_entity.type
_entity.pdbx_description
1 polymer ?
#
loop_
_entity_poly.entity_id
_entity_poly.type
_entity_poly.pdbx_seq_one_letter_code
_entity_poly.pdbx_strand_id
1 'polypeptide(L)'
;ILYTDYATEYKEIDKTRITSILKSMEEEKPDLTVALLHWGSEYNDDISKTQTQLVSLLQKNGVDVIIGTHPHTLQPIEFDKSAGTLVAYSLGDFFGDADRGATNYSVILDLEITKDANAGTTKVTDYTLHPIYTVRETECVGNNDRRVVRIGTALSAYNGNFLDRV
;
A
#
# COMPACT_ATOMS: atom_id res chain seq x y z
N ILE A 1 2.56 15.33 -2.75
CA ILE A 1 2.83 14.26 -1.78
C ILE A 1 2.37 14.73 -0.42
N LEU A 2 1.35 14.10 0.13
CA LEU A 2 0.87 14.36 1.48
C LEU A 2 1.63 13.43 2.43
N TYR A 3 2.43 13.99 3.31
CA TYR A 3 3.14 13.24 4.34
C TYR A 3 2.45 13.47 5.69
N THR A 4 1.98 12.40 6.34
CA THR A 4 1.50 12.46 7.72
C THR A 4 2.55 11.79 8.60
N ASP A 5 3.23 12.58 9.42
CA ASP A 5 4.16 12.07 10.42
C ASP A 5 3.39 11.63 11.66
N TYR A 6 3.54 10.37 12.03
CA TYR A 6 3.09 9.82 13.31
C TYR A 6 4.10 10.24 14.40
N ALA A 7 4.14 11.51 14.73
CA ALA A 7 4.82 11.91 15.96
C ALA A 7 3.99 11.46 17.16
N THR A 8 4.43 10.45 17.86
CA THR A 8 4.28 10.00 19.25
C THR A 8 3.14 10.49 20.14
N GLU A 9 2.27 11.34 19.69
CA GLU A 9 1.02 11.73 20.35
C GLU A 9 -0.13 11.54 19.38
N TYR A 10 -1.16 10.81 19.81
CA TYR A 10 -2.44 10.65 19.13
C TYR A 10 -3.09 12.02 18.85
N LYS A 11 -2.59 12.71 17.84
CA LYS A 11 -3.28 13.90 17.35
C LYS A 11 -4.39 13.44 16.45
N GLU A 12 -5.59 13.85 16.81
CA GLU A 12 -6.77 13.73 15.98
C GLU A 12 -6.44 14.22 14.56
N ILE A 13 -6.83 13.46 13.53
CA ILE A 13 -6.58 13.80 12.13
C ILE A 13 -7.15 15.19 11.88
N ASP A 14 -6.29 16.16 11.60
CA ASP A 14 -6.70 17.52 11.25
C ASP A 14 -7.29 17.56 9.84
N LYS A 15 -8.58 17.24 9.77
CA LYS A 15 -9.35 17.22 8.53
C LYS A 15 -9.33 18.57 7.82
N THR A 16 -9.30 19.67 8.57
CA THR A 16 -9.28 21.03 8.02
C THR A 16 -7.96 21.29 7.32
N ARG A 17 -6.85 20.91 7.94
CA ARG A 17 -5.51 21.05 7.36
C ARG A 17 -5.37 20.19 6.12
N ILE A 18 -5.79 18.92 6.16
CA ILE A 18 -5.76 18.02 4.99
C ILE A 18 -6.55 18.61 3.85
N THR A 19 -7.79 19.05 4.09
CA THR A 19 -8.64 19.65 3.06
C THR A 19 -8.01 20.92 2.47
N SER A 20 -7.37 21.76 3.29
CA SER A 20 -6.68 22.96 2.82
C SER A 20 -5.49 22.62 1.91
N ILE A 21 -4.69 21.61 2.29
CA ILE A 21 -3.56 21.15 1.47
C ILE A 21 -4.06 20.59 0.13
N LEU A 22 -5.08 19.75 0.14
CA LEU A 22 -5.64 19.17 -1.10
C LEU A 22 -6.19 20.24 -2.03
N LYS A 23 -6.84 21.28 -1.51
CA LYS A 23 -7.29 22.44 -2.31
C LYS A 23 -6.12 23.18 -2.95
N SER A 24 -5.04 23.43 -2.20
CA SER A 24 -3.84 24.05 -2.78
C SER A 24 -3.20 23.17 -3.85
N MET A 25 -3.23 21.84 -3.70
CA MET A 25 -2.74 20.92 -4.73
C MET A 25 -3.63 20.94 -5.99
N GLU A 26 -4.93 21.07 -5.83
CA GLU A 26 -5.88 21.19 -6.96
C GLU A 26 -5.59 22.43 -7.83
N GLU A 27 -5.13 23.53 -7.22
CA GLU A 27 -4.74 24.75 -7.94
C GLU A 27 -3.58 24.52 -8.92
N GLU A 28 -2.69 23.56 -8.60
CA GLU A 28 -1.57 23.14 -9.48
C GLU A 28 -2.04 22.26 -10.66
N LYS A 29 -3.32 21.85 -10.67
CA LYS A 29 -3.94 21.00 -11.71
C LYS A 29 -3.15 19.72 -12.00
N PRO A 30 -2.87 18.90 -10.99
CA PRO A 30 -2.16 17.64 -11.22
C PRO A 30 -2.99 16.71 -12.12
N ASP A 31 -2.32 15.92 -12.94
CA ASP A 31 -2.96 14.88 -13.75
C ASP A 31 -3.46 13.71 -12.89
N LEU A 32 -2.77 13.43 -11.78
CA LEU A 32 -3.10 12.37 -10.82
C LEU A 32 -2.62 12.78 -9.43
N THR A 33 -3.44 12.54 -8.43
CA THR A 33 -3.11 12.82 -7.02
C THR A 33 -2.93 11.53 -6.24
N VAL A 34 -1.75 11.35 -5.66
CA VAL A 34 -1.40 10.16 -4.86
C VAL A 34 -1.15 10.56 -3.40
N ALA A 35 -1.82 9.89 -2.48
CA ALA A 35 -1.59 10.01 -1.05
C ALA A 35 -0.82 8.80 -0.52
N LEU A 36 0.32 9.03 0.10
CA LEU A 36 1.08 8.02 0.84
C LEU A 36 0.83 8.23 2.34
N LEU A 37 0.30 7.23 3.02
CA LEU A 37 -0.16 7.33 4.40
C LEU A 37 0.54 6.32 5.30
N HIS A 38 0.87 6.76 6.51
CA HIS A 38 1.34 5.91 7.58
C HIS A 38 0.24 5.88 8.64
N TRP A 39 -0.50 4.77 8.74
CA TRP A 39 -1.77 4.72 9.48
C TRP A 39 -2.11 3.30 9.98
N GLY A 40 -3.26 3.16 10.65
CA GLY A 40 -3.74 1.88 11.14
C GLY A 40 -3.06 1.45 12.43
N SER A 41 -3.06 0.15 12.69
CA SER A 41 -2.42 -0.46 13.86
C SER A 41 -1.40 -1.49 13.40
N GLU A 42 -0.24 -1.55 14.07
CA GLU A 42 0.77 -2.56 13.80
C GLU A 42 0.20 -3.98 13.96
N TYR A 43 0.61 -4.87 13.06
CA TYR A 43 0.32 -6.30 13.06
C TYR A 43 -1.18 -6.64 13.05
N ASN A 44 -1.96 -5.77 12.42
CA ASN A 44 -3.40 -5.93 12.28
C ASN A 44 -3.79 -5.82 10.80
N ASP A 45 -4.46 -6.85 10.28
CA ASP A 45 -4.96 -6.92 8.90
C ASP A 45 -6.38 -6.34 8.73
N ASP A 46 -7.06 -6.01 9.85
CA ASP A 46 -8.35 -5.33 9.84
C ASP A 46 -8.22 -3.83 9.52
N ILE A 47 -9.10 -3.35 8.66
CA ILE A 47 -9.21 -1.91 8.37
C ILE A 47 -9.90 -1.19 9.53
N SER A 48 -9.24 -0.20 10.10
CA SER A 48 -9.80 0.61 11.17
C SER A 48 -10.84 1.62 10.65
N LYS A 49 -11.75 2.03 11.54
CA LYS A 49 -12.72 3.10 11.24
C LYS A 49 -12.03 4.42 10.85
N THR A 50 -10.88 4.71 11.42
CA THR A 50 -10.10 5.90 11.10
C THR A 50 -9.58 5.86 9.67
N GLN A 51 -9.08 4.70 9.21
CA GLN A 51 -8.64 4.52 7.83
C GLN A 51 -9.80 4.76 6.84
N THR A 52 -10.96 4.14 7.06
CA THR A 52 -12.13 4.32 6.17
C THR A 52 -12.63 5.75 6.13
N GLN A 53 -12.62 6.46 7.27
CA GLN A 53 -13.00 7.87 7.32
C GLN A 53 -12.02 8.76 6.55
N LEU A 54 -10.72 8.47 6.65
CA LEU A 54 -9.69 9.23 5.94
C LEU A 54 -9.73 8.96 4.43
N VAL A 55 -9.93 7.71 4.02
CA VAL A 55 -10.16 7.37 2.60
C VAL A 55 -11.32 8.18 2.03
N SER A 56 -12.46 8.17 2.72
CA SER A 56 -13.64 8.94 2.28
C SER A 56 -13.36 10.44 2.17
N LEU A 57 -12.57 11.01 3.09
CA LEU A 57 -12.17 12.41 3.05
C LEU A 57 -11.26 12.69 1.85
N LEU A 58 -10.26 11.86 1.62
CA LEU A 58 -9.27 12.03 0.55
C LEU A 58 -9.91 11.89 -0.83
N GLN A 59 -10.69 10.84 -1.05
CA GLN A 59 -11.41 10.63 -2.32
C GLN A 59 -12.39 11.75 -2.62
N LYS A 60 -13.12 12.25 -1.60
CA LYS A 60 -14.02 13.39 -1.77
C LYS A 60 -13.29 14.68 -2.18
N ASN A 61 -12.02 14.80 -1.89
CA ASN A 61 -11.17 15.94 -2.26
C ASN A 61 -10.21 15.62 -3.43
N GLY A 62 -10.55 14.65 -4.29
CA GLY A 62 -9.87 14.42 -5.56
C GLY A 62 -8.57 13.62 -5.47
N VAL A 63 -8.38 12.83 -4.43
CA VAL A 63 -7.24 11.89 -4.38
C VAL A 63 -7.61 10.62 -5.16
N ASP A 64 -6.80 10.29 -6.16
CA ASP A 64 -7.03 9.16 -7.07
C ASP A 64 -6.45 7.86 -6.53
N VAL A 65 -5.26 7.91 -5.91
CA VAL A 65 -4.55 6.75 -5.40
C VAL A 65 -4.18 6.97 -3.94
N ILE A 66 -4.51 6.01 -3.08
CA ILE A 66 -4.14 6.01 -1.66
C ILE A 66 -3.34 4.76 -1.38
N ILE A 67 -2.13 4.93 -0.83
CA ILE A 67 -1.25 3.82 -0.45
C ILE A 67 -0.89 3.97 1.03
N GLY A 68 -1.31 2.98 1.81
CA GLY A 68 -1.06 2.90 3.24
C GLY A 68 0.17 2.06 3.59
N THR A 69 0.78 2.41 4.71
CA THR A 69 1.89 1.71 5.37
C THR A 69 1.66 1.70 6.87
N HIS A 70 2.50 1.09 7.65
CA HIS A 70 2.51 0.96 9.11
C HIS A 70 1.96 -0.36 9.66
N PRO A 71 0.88 -0.99 9.15
CA PRO A 71 0.40 -2.24 9.73
C PRO A 71 1.41 -3.39 9.68
N HIS A 72 2.44 -3.34 8.82
CA HIS A 72 3.41 -4.42 8.58
C HIS A 72 2.79 -5.70 8.02
N THR A 73 1.49 -5.76 7.90
CA THR A 73 0.71 -6.86 7.32
C THR A 73 -0.02 -6.37 6.08
N LEU A 74 -0.39 -7.30 5.21
CA LEU A 74 -1.25 -6.98 4.08
C LEU A 74 -2.65 -6.60 4.57
N GLN A 75 -3.18 -5.52 4.02
CA GLN A 75 -4.58 -5.14 4.16
C GLN A 75 -5.23 -5.07 2.78
N PRO A 76 -6.57 -5.06 2.69
CA PRO A 76 -7.29 -5.04 1.41
C PRO A 76 -6.86 -3.95 0.44
N ILE A 77 -7.07 -4.23 -0.85
CA ILE A 77 -6.96 -3.25 -1.94
C ILE A 77 -8.34 -3.10 -2.55
N GLU A 78 -8.79 -1.86 -2.65
CA GLU A 78 -10.05 -1.48 -3.27
C GLU A 78 -9.77 -0.73 -4.57
N PHE A 79 -10.38 -1.17 -5.68
CA PHE A 79 -10.23 -0.54 -6.99
C PHE A 79 -11.58 -0.25 -7.61
N ASP A 80 -11.89 1.03 -7.81
CA ASP A 80 -13.02 1.46 -8.61
C ASP A 80 -12.56 1.79 -10.03
N LYS A 81 -12.70 0.82 -10.92
CA LYS A 81 -12.32 0.95 -12.34
C LYS A 81 -13.11 2.05 -13.05
N SER A 82 -14.35 2.31 -12.64
CA SER A 82 -15.19 3.33 -13.26
C SER A 82 -14.73 4.74 -12.92
N ALA A 83 -14.40 4.97 -11.66
CA ALA A 83 -13.82 6.22 -11.19
C ALA A 83 -12.33 6.35 -11.55
N GLY A 84 -11.61 5.23 -11.70
CA GLY A 84 -10.16 5.19 -11.89
C GLY A 84 -9.40 5.48 -10.61
N THR A 85 -9.96 5.08 -9.44
CA THR A 85 -9.37 5.29 -8.13
C THR A 85 -8.97 3.98 -7.46
N LEU A 86 -7.87 3.99 -6.71
CA LEU A 86 -7.36 2.82 -6.01
C LEU A 86 -6.97 3.15 -4.57
N VAL A 87 -7.34 2.28 -3.65
CA VAL A 87 -6.91 2.33 -2.24
C VAL A 87 -6.22 1.02 -1.89
N ALA A 88 -4.93 1.08 -1.58
CA ALA A 88 -4.20 -0.02 -0.96
C ALA A 88 -4.01 0.33 0.52
N TYR A 89 -4.75 -0.34 1.41
CA TYR A 89 -4.72 -0.01 2.84
C TYR A 89 -3.39 -0.35 3.50
N SER A 90 -2.75 -1.44 3.09
CA SER A 90 -1.35 -1.75 3.41
C SER A 90 -0.80 -2.79 2.44
N LEU A 91 0.42 -2.55 1.95
CA LEU A 91 1.14 -3.47 1.07
C LEU A 91 2.01 -4.47 1.84
N GLY A 92 2.05 -4.38 3.19
CA GLY A 92 2.99 -5.12 4.02
C GLY A 92 4.42 -4.57 3.91
N ASP A 93 5.38 -5.31 4.46
CA ASP A 93 6.79 -4.94 4.47
C ASP A 93 7.52 -5.46 3.24
N PHE A 94 8.11 -4.56 2.46
CA PHE A 94 9.00 -4.99 1.36
C PHE A 94 10.21 -5.76 1.91
N PHE A 95 10.80 -5.24 2.97
CA PHE A 95 11.91 -5.87 3.69
C PHE A 95 11.80 -5.46 5.17
N GLY A 96 11.17 -6.30 5.97
CA GLY A 96 10.93 -6.03 7.38
C GLY A 96 11.89 -6.79 8.30
N ASP A 97 12.03 -6.30 9.51
CA ASP A 97 12.84 -6.93 10.57
C ASP A 97 11.98 -7.66 11.60
N ALA A 98 10.68 -7.47 11.58
CA ALA A 98 9.76 -8.06 12.52
C ALA A 98 9.56 -9.56 12.25
N ASP A 99 9.96 -10.40 13.21
CA ASP A 99 9.74 -11.85 13.17
C ASP A 99 8.37 -12.21 13.78
N ARG A 100 7.30 -11.54 13.26
CA ARG A 100 5.92 -11.78 13.69
C ARG A 100 5.13 -12.43 12.56
N GLY A 101 4.08 -13.17 12.91
CA GLY A 101 3.23 -13.83 11.93
C GLY A 101 2.70 -12.86 10.88
N ALA A 102 2.67 -13.30 9.62
CA ALA A 102 2.19 -12.58 8.44
C ALA A 102 2.99 -11.34 7.99
N THR A 103 4.02 -10.89 8.71
CA THR A 103 4.85 -9.74 8.27
C THR A 103 5.86 -10.08 7.18
N ASN A 104 6.03 -11.36 6.88
CA ASN A 104 6.89 -11.83 5.79
C ASN A 104 6.25 -11.74 4.41
N TYR A 105 4.92 -11.63 4.38
CA TYR A 105 4.17 -11.57 3.14
C TYR A 105 3.88 -10.13 2.79
N SER A 106 4.19 -9.74 1.56
CA SER A 106 3.84 -8.44 1.04
C SER A 106 3.66 -8.49 -0.47
N VAL A 107 3.32 -7.34 -1.06
CA VAL A 107 3.13 -7.22 -2.50
C VAL A 107 3.83 -5.99 -3.04
N ILE A 108 4.36 -6.10 -4.26
CA ILE A 108 4.66 -4.93 -5.08
C ILE A 108 3.41 -4.62 -5.87
N LEU A 109 2.92 -3.41 -5.76
CA LEU A 109 1.77 -2.90 -6.50
C LEU A 109 2.27 -2.21 -7.77
N ASP A 110 1.85 -2.70 -8.92
CA ASP A 110 2.11 -2.11 -10.23
C ASP A 110 0.80 -1.51 -10.75
N LEU A 111 0.81 -0.22 -11.10
CA LEU A 111 -0.37 0.54 -11.54
C LEU A 111 -0.27 0.85 -13.03
N GLU A 112 -1.33 0.52 -13.77
CA GLU A 112 -1.52 1.01 -15.12
C GLU A 112 -2.29 2.34 -15.08
N ILE A 113 -1.65 3.42 -15.56
CA ILE A 113 -2.24 4.75 -15.58
C ILE A 113 -2.36 5.20 -17.03
N THR A 114 -3.58 5.58 -17.44
CA THR A 114 -3.87 6.06 -18.77
C THR A 114 -4.27 7.53 -18.75
N LYS A 115 -3.62 8.33 -19.60
CA LYS A 115 -4.01 9.72 -19.86
C LYS A 115 -4.71 9.82 -21.20
N ASP A 116 -5.98 10.22 -21.18
CA ASP A 116 -6.73 10.58 -22.39
C ASP A 116 -6.50 12.06 -22.73
N ALA A 117 -5.68 12.32 -23.73
CA ALA A 117 -5.34 13.67 -24.15
C ALA A 117 -6.54 14.44 -24.74
N ASN A 118 -7.55 13.72 -25.28
CA ASN A 118 -8.74 14.37 -25.86
C ASN A 118 -9.74 14.76 -24.75
N ALA A 119 -9.91 13.88 -23.77
CA ALA A 119 -10.79 14.14 -22.63
C ALA A 119 -10.11 14.97 -21.52
N GLY A 120 -8.78 15.10 -21.55
CA GLY A 120 -7.99 15.76 -20.50
C GLY A 120 -8.05 15.04 -19.16
N THR A 121 -8.29 13.73 -19.15
CA THR A 121 -8.45 12.93 -17.94
C THR A 121 -7.33 11.93 -17.79
N THR A 122 -6.87 11.72 -16.55
CA THR A 122 -5.92 10.68 -16.19
C THR A 122 -6.56 9.75 -15.16
N LYS A 123 -6.42 8.44 -15.34
CA LYS A 123 -7.06 7.43 -14.48
C LYS A 123 -6.17 6.23 -14.28
N VAL A 124 -6.31 5.57 -13.13
CA VAL A 124 -5.85 4.20 -12.97
C VAL A 124 -6.79 3.29 -13.77
N THR A 125 -6.26 2.57 -14.74
CA THR A 125 -7.04 1.70 -15.65
C THR A 125 -6.96 0.22 -15.26
N ASP A 126 -5.86 -0.16 -14.62
CA ASP A 126 -5.66 -1.52 -14.10
C ASP A 126 -4.55 -1.55 -13.05
N TYR A 127 -4.39 -2.68 -12.37
CA TYR A 127 -3.28 -2.91 -11.46
C TYR A 127 -2.86 -4.38 -11.44
N THR A 128 -1.60 -4.62 -11.12
CA THR A 128 -1.06 -5.97 -10.93
C THR A 128 -0.39 -6.08 -9.58
N LEU A 129 -0.64 -7.18 -8.88
CA LEU A 129 0.04 -7.51 -7.64
C LEU A 129 1.12 -8.55 -7.89
N HIS A 130 2.33 -8.25 -7.42
CA HIS A 130 3.45 -9.18 -7.44
C HIS A 130 3.73 -9.64 -6.00
N PRO A 131 3.22 -10.81 -5.58
CA PRO A 131 3.46 -11.30 -4.24
C PRO A 131 4.94 -11.56 -4.00
N ILE A 132 5.42 -11.11 -2.85
CA ILE A 132 6.78 -11.31 -2.38
C ILE A 132 6.79 -11.88 -0.96
N TYR A 133 7.90 -12.53 -0.62
CA TYR A 133 8.14 -13.11 0.69
C TYR A 133 9.53 -12.74 1.17
N THR A 134 9.63 -12.24 2.39
CA THR A 134 10.91 -12.02 3.06
C THR A 134 11.31 -13.29 3.79
N VAL A 135 12.34 -13.96 3.28
CA VAL A 135 12.90 -15.17 3.87
C VAL A 135 13.57 -14.81 5.19
N ARG A 136 13.20 -15.51 6.27
CA ARG A 136 13.76 -15.30 7.61
C ARG A 136 15.15 -15.92 7.70
N GLU A 137 15.97 -15.40 8.59
CA GLU A 137 17.29 -15.98 8.89
C GLU A 137 17.19 -17.46 9.29
N THR A 138 16.18 -17.80 10.09
CA THR A 138 15.91 -19.18 10.53
C THR A 138 15.53 -20.14 9.40
N GLU A 139 15.12 -19.62 8.25
CA GLU A 139 14.73 -20.38 7.06
C GLU A 139 15.90 -20.49 6.06
N CYS A 140 17.01 -19.79 6.28
CA CYS A 140 18.17 -19.80 5.42
C CYS A 140 19.10 -20.97 5.78
N VAL A 141 19.37 -21.85 4.81
CA VAL A 141 20.35 -22.94 4.98
C VAL A 141 21.72 -22.41 4.55
N GLY A 142 22.61 -22.23 5.52
CA GLY A 142 24.04 -22.02 5.27
C GLY A 142 24.55 -20.57 5.27
N ASN A 143 23.73 -19.58 5.02
CA ASN A 143 24.04 -18.17 5.21
C ASN A 143 22.83 -17.48 5.83
N ASN A 144 23.02 -16.73 6.90
CA ASN A 144 21.98 -16.01 7.61
C ASN A 144 21.52 -14.74 6.85
N ASP A 145 21.43 -14.82 5.54
CA ASP A 145 21.09 -13.67 4.72
C ASP A 145 19.57 -13.60 4.51
N ARG A 146 18.95 -12.66 5.18
CA ARG A 146 17.56 -12.29 4.93
C ARG A 146 17.42 -11.73 3.51
N ARG A 147 16.43 -12.20 2.75
CA ARG A 147 16.23 -11.79 1.35
C ARG A 147 14.76 -11.78 0.97
N VAL A 148 14.41 -10.90 0.03
CA VAL A 148 13.09 -10.85 -0.58
C VAL A 148 13.08 -11.74 -1.82
N VAL A 149 12.04 -12.57 -1.95
CA VAL A 149 11.82 -13.43 -3.12
C VAL A 149 10.41 -13.22 -3.68
N ARG A 150 10.27 -13.29 -5.00
CA ARG A 150 8.92 -13.34 -5.62
C ARG A 150 8.35 -14.74 -5.41
N ILE A 151 7.14 -14.82 -4.88
CA ILE A 151 6.51 -16.12 -4.53
C ILE A 151 6.39 -17.00 -5.78
N GLY A 152 5.94 -16.47 -6.92
CA GLY A 152 5.83 -17.23 -8.17
C GLY A 152 7.16 -17.83 -8.65
N THR A 153 8.27 -17.10 -8.53
CA THR A 153 9.61 -17.57 -8.88
C THR A 153 10.11 -18.59 -7.86
N ALA A 154 9.86 -18.38 -6.58
CA ALA A 154 10.23 -19.32 -5.54
C ALA A 154 9.52 -20.67 -5.71
N LEU A 155 8.21 -20.66 -5.97
CA LEU A 155 7.43 -21.88 -6.22
C LEU A 155 7.96 -22.67 -7.43
N SER A 156 8.32 -22.00 -8.51
CA SER A 156 8.88 -22.67 -9.70
C SER A 156 10.28 -23.23 -9.46
N ALA A 157 11.11 -22.55 -8.67
CA ALA A 157 12.47 -22.99 -8.36
C ALA A 157 12.54 -24.18 -7.39
N TYR A 158 11.55 -24.31 -6.49
CA TYR A 158 11.53 -25.34 -5.46
C TYR A 158 10.68 -26.57 -5.81
N ASN A 159 10.23 -26.73 -7.07
CA ASN A 159 9.48 -27.89 -7.57
C ASN A 159 8.33 -28.36 -6.64
N GLY A 160 7.61 -27.45 -6.04
CA GLY A 160 6.45 -27.72 -5.20
C GLY A 160 6.73 -28.02 -3.73
N ASN A 161 7.98 -28.14 -3.30
CA ASN A 161 8.32 -28.45 -1.89
C ASN A 161 8.22 -27.24 -0.95
N PHE A 162 7.86 -26.07 -1.46
CA PHE A 162 7.78 -24.84 -0.66
C PHE A 162 6.52 -24.83 0.24
N LEU A 163 5.43 -25.43 -0.22
CA LEU A 163 4.17 -25.47 0.54
C LEU A 163 4.16 -26.52 1.67
N ASP A 164 5.09 -27.47 1.66
CA ASP A 164 5.20 -28.49 2.71
C ASP A 164 5.93 -27.99 3.97
N ARG A 165 6.37 -26.73 3.99
CA ARG A 165 7.16 -26.13 5.09
C ARG A 165 6.56 -24.82 5.64
N VAL A 166 5.32 -24.46 5.26
CA VAL A 166 4.60 -23.30 5.77
C VAL A 166 3.49 -23.74 6.70
#